data_f6edbee6722b32b9a7e3c133e3019750
#
_entry.id   f6edbee6722b32b9a7e3c133e3019750
#
_cell.length_a   1.000
_cell.length_b   1.000
_cell.length_c   1.000
_cell.angle_alpha   90.00
_cell.angle_beta   90.00
_cell.angle_gamma   90.00
#
_symmetry.space_group_name_H-M   'P 1'
#
loop_
_entity.id
_entity.type
_entity.pdbx_description
1 polymer ?
#
loop_
_entity_poly.entity_id
_entity_poly.type
_entity_poly.pdbx_seq_one_letter_code
_entity_poly.pdbx_strand_id
1 'polypeptide(L)'
;MDEWQDIGKRIFAAADSSAWWLGDWLIYGRSTYPDRYRRAVEETLLDYQTLRNYAWVARRFPPRRRRPALSFQHHAELASLPEDEQEYWMDRAEKLNWSKSFLRSRVRAARQREETGQEATTRMHIQMNLAQDRRRRWAAAASAAEQDLPTWAMSMLDDAAASVLQA
;
A
#
# COMPACT_ATOMS: atom_id res chain seq x y z
N MET A 1 -17.40 -9.10 -27.21
CA MET A 1 -17.13 -8.68 -25.80
C MET A 1 -15.75 -8.05 -25.67
N ASP A 2 -14.76 -8.54 -26.36
CA ASP A 2 -13.35 -8.06 -26.24
C ASP A 2 -13.15 -6.61 -26.68
N GLU A 3 -13.82 -6.17 -27.77
CA GLU A 3 -13.68 -4.79 -28.27
C GLU A 3 -14.22 -3.75 -27.29
N TRP A 4 -15.36 -4.01 -26.67
CA TRP A 4 -15.93 -3.11 -25.63
C TRP A 4 -15.03 -3.00 -24.42
N GLN A 5 -14.42 -4.12 -23.99
CA GLN A 5 -13.46 -4.13 -22.89
C GLN A 5 -12.18 -3.34 -23.22
N ASP A 6 -11.69 -3.47 -24.46
CA ASP A 6 -10.51 -2.75 -24.93
C ASP A 6 -10.76 -1.23 -25.03
N ILE A 7 -11.93 -0.83 -25.50
CA ILE A 7 -12.34 0.58 -25.48
C ILE A 7 -12.39 1.09 -24.06
N GLY A 8 -12.98 0.34 -23.12
CA GLY A 8 -13.04 0.69 -21.71
C GLY A 8 -11.64 0.89 -21.09
N LYS A 9 -10.69 0.01 -21.38
CA LYS A 9 -9.29 0.14 -20.93
C LYS A 9 -8.62 1.40 -21.47
N ARG A 10 -8.84 1.73 -22.76
CA ARG A 10 -8.29 2.95 -23.38
C ARG A 10 -8.87 4.22 -22.77
N ILE A 11 -10.18 4.24 -22.52
CA ILE A 11 -10.84 5.38 -21.84
C ILE A 11 -10.29 5.53 -20.42
N PHE A 12 -10.15 4.44 -19.67
CA PHE A 12 -9.59 4.45 -18.33
C PHE A 12 -8.14 4.96 -18.32
N ALA A 13 -7.30 4.48 -19.25
CA ALA A 13 -5.92 4.93 -19.37
C ALA A 13 -5.82 6.44 -19.70
N ALA A 14 -6.69 6.95 -20.58
CA ALA A 14 -6.75 8.39 -20.88
C ALA A 14 -7.18 9.20 -19.67
N ALA A 15 -8.20 8.75 -18.94
CA ALA A 15 -8.68 9.42 -17.73
C ALA A 15 -7.61 9.44 -16.61
N ASP A 16 -6.89 8.33 -16.40
CA ASP A 16 -5.78 8.26 -15.43
C ASP A 16 -4.61 9.17 -15.82
N SER A 17 -4.31 9.23 -17.13
CA SER A 17 -3.25 10.10 -17.66
C SER A 17 -3.57 11.59 -17.52
N SER A 18 -4.83 11.98 -17.49
CA SER A 18 -5.24 13.39 -17.39
C SER A 18 -4.72 14.06 -16.13
N ALA A 19 -4.67 13.35 -15.00
CA ALA A 19 -4.13 13.85 -13.74
C ALA A 19 -2.62 14.16 -13.84
N TRP A 20 -1.87 13.33 -14.58
CA TRP A 20 -0.46 13.56 -14.87
C TRP A 20 -0.26 14.77 -15.76
N TRP A 21 -1.03 14.90 -16.84
CA TRP A 21 -0.92 16.02 -17.77
C TRP A 21 -1.26 17.35 -17.11
N LEU A 22 -2.30 17.40 -16.28
CA LEU A 22 -2.65 18.60 -15.52
C LEU A 22 -1.56 18.96 -14.50
N GLY A 23 -0.98 17.97 -13.84
CA GLY A 23 0.14 18.19 -12.93
C GLY A 23 1.37 18.75 -13.65
N ASP A 24 1.75 18.16 -14.78
CA ASP A 24 2.88 18.58 -15.59
C ASP A 24 2.66 19.99 -16.20
N TRP A 25 1.45 20.27 -16.68
CA TRP A 25 1.07 21.59 -17.20
C TRP A 25 1.20 22.69 -16.12
N LEU A 26 0.75 22.42 -14.91
CA LEU A 26 0.91 23.34 -13.79
C LEU A 26 2.37 23.55 -13.38
N ILE A 27 3.20 22.53 -13.49
CA ILE A 27 4.64 22.62 -13.24
C ILE A 27 5.31 23.47 -14.34
N TYR A 28 5.00 23.18 -15.60
CA TYR A 28 5.52 23.92 -16.75
C TYR A 28 5.21 25.42 -16.68
N GLY A 29 3.98 25.78 -16.29
CA GLY A 29 3.56 27.18 -16.17
C GLY A 29 4.12 27.91 -14.93
N ARG A 30 4.97 27.26 -14.11
CA ARG A 30 5.40 27.84 -12.83
C ARG A 30 6.18 29.15 -12.96
N SER A 31 7.06 29.25 -13.92
CA SER A 31 7.92 30.42 -14.12
C SER A 31 7.23 31.53 -14.88
N THR A 32 6.30 31.19 -15.77
CA THR A 32 5.71 32.11 -16.74
C THR A 32 4.37 32.68 -16.29
N TYR A 33 3.59 31.93 -15.52
CA TYR A 33 2.21 32.24 -15.13
C TYR A 33 2.04 32.21 -13.61
N PRO A 34 2.25 33.35 -12.91
CA PRO A 34 2.09 33.40 -11.45
C PRO A 34 0.67 33.05 -10.97
N ASP A 35 -0.35 33.36 -11.74
CA ASP A 35 -1.77 33.12 -11.47
C ASP A 35 -2.31 31.82 -12.06
N ARG A 36 -1.42 30.88 -12.48
CA ARG A 36 -1.78 29.64 -13.18
C ARG A 36 -2.82 28.78 -12.47
N TYR A 37 -2.80 28.73 -11.13
CA TYR A 37 -3.79 27.94 -10.40
C TYR A 37 -5.19 28.53 -10.49
N ARG A 38 -5.33 29.86 -10.43
CA ARG A 38 -6.62 30.50 -10.61
C ARG A 38 -7.18 30.26 -12.00
N ARG A 39 -6.37 30.44 -13.04
CA ARG A 39 -6.75 30.12 -14.42
C ARG A 39 -7.07 28.63 -14.60
N ALA A 40 -6.28 27.74 -14.01
CA ALA A 40 -6.55 26.32 -14.09
C ALA A 40 -7.89 25.92 -13.44
N VAL A 41 -8.27 26.53 -12.32
CA VAL A 41 -9.60 26.31 -11.71
C VAL A 41 -10.71 26.76 -12.66
N GLU A 42 -10.57 27.96 -13.28
CA GLU A 42 -11.55 28.51 -14.22
C GLU A 42 -11.71 27.61 -15.47
N GLU A 43 -10.60 27.12 -16.02
CA GLU A 43 -10.58 26.31 -17.25
C GLU A 43 -10.99 24.85 -17.05
N THR A 44 -10.63 24.24 -15.91
CA THR A 44 -10.84 22.80 -15.69
C THR A 44 -12.06 22.48 -14.82
N LEU A 45 -12.61 23.47 -14.12
CA LEU A 45 -13.66 23.34 -13.11
C LEU A 45 -13.26 22.41 -11.94
N LEU A 46 -11.97 22.09 -11.81
CA LEU A 46 -11.42 21.37 -10.67
C LEU A 46 -11.10 22.33 -9.54
N ASP A 47 -11.25 21.86 -8.29
CA ASP A 47 -10.90 22.67 -7.13
C ASP A 47 -9.38 22.85 -7.00
N TYR A 48 -8.99 23.92 -6.31
CA TYR A 48 -7.60 24.32 -6.11
C TYR A 48 -6.77 23.23 -5.43
N GLN A 49 -7.35 22.51 -4.46
CA GLN A 49 -6.63 21.47 -3.72
C GLN A 49 -6.32 20.26 -4.61
N THR A 50 -7.26 19.87 -5.46
CA THR A 50 -7.07 18.81 -6.45
C THR A 50 -5.92 19.15 -7.41
N LEU A 51 -5.91 20.36 -7.97
CA LEU A 51 -4.85 20.83 -8.86
C LEU A 51 -3.49 20.90 -8.16
N ARG A 52 -3.44 21.38 -6.92
CA ARG A 52 -2.21 21.35 -6.12
C ARG A 52 -1.70 19.93 -5.89
N ASN A 53 -2.59 19.01 -5.59
CA ASN A 53 -2.23 17.59 -5.40
C ASN A 53 -1.65 17.01 -6.70
N TYR A 54 -2.26 17.26 -7.85
CA TYR A 54 -1.74 16.79 -9.14
C TYR A 54 -0.32 17.31 -9.42
N ALA A 55 -0.09 18.61 -9.24
CA ALA A 55 1.23 19.21 -9.42
C ALA A 55 2.25 18.69 -8.37
N TRP A 56 1.82 18.41 -7.15
CA TRP A 56 2.67 17.85 -6.10
C TRP A 56 3.12 16.42 -6.44
N VAL A 57 2.19 15.54 -6.82
CA VAL A 57 2.51 14.16 -7.20
C VAL A 57 3.39 14.14 -8.45
N ALA A 58 3.08 14.95 -9.47
CA ALA A 58 3.87 15.03 -10.70
C ALA A 58 5.33 15.49 -10.43
N ARG A 59 5.55 16.37 -9.44
CA ARG A 59 6.91 16.77 -9.03
C ARG A 59 7.67 15.63 -8.34
N ARG A 60 6.97 14.82 -7.54
CA ARG A 60 7.59 13.67 -6.84
C ARG A 60 7.93 12.53 -7.80
N PHE A 61 7.15 12.40 -8.87
CA PHE A 61 7.31 11.36 -9.89
C PHE A 61 7.50 11.98 -11.27
N PRO A 62 8.73 12.37 -11.65
CA PRO A 62 9.03 12.81 -13.01
C PRO A 62 8.73 11.69 -14.00
N PRO A 63 8.52 11.97 -15.31
CA PRO A 63 8.04 10.98 -16.30
C PRO A 63 8.81 9.65 -16.29
N ARG A 64 10.14 9.69 -16.09
CA ARG A 64 11.01 8.49 -16.04
C ARG A 64 10.72 7.56 -14.84
N ARG A 65 10.08 8.05 -13.78
CA ARG A 65 9.75 7.28 -12.58
C ARG A 65 8.30 6.82 -12.53
N ARG A 66 7.50 7.22 -13.51
CA ARG A 66 6.10 6.78 -13.60
C ARG A 66 6.04 5.39 -14.16
N ARG A 67 5.31 4.50 -13.50
CA ARG A 67 5.15 3.11 -13.89
C ARG A 67 3.83 2.92 -14.62
N PRO A 68 3.83 2.47 -15.89
CA PRO A 68 2.60 2.31 -16.68
C PRO A 68 1.61 1.29 -16.10
N ALA A 69 2.10 0.32 -15.34
CA ALA A 69 1.25 -0.68 -14.67
C ALA A 69 0.55 -0.12 -13.41
N LEU A 70 0.96 1.05 -12.91
CA LEU A 70 0.41 1.69 -11.73
C LEU A 70 -0.32 2.98 -12.10
N SER A 71 -1.54 3.15 -11.60
CA SER A 71 -2.32 4.38 -11.83
C SER A 71 -1.70 5.60 -11.12
N PHE A 72 -2.13 6.80 -11.51
CA PHE A 72 -1.81 8.04 -10.80
C PHE A 72 -2.08 7.93 -9.29
N GLN A 73 -3.20 7.29 -8.92
CA GLN A 73 -3.60 7.13 -7.53
C GLN A 73 -2.63 6.26 -6.71
N HIS A 74 -2.00 5.24 -7.31
CA HIS A 74 -0.94 4.47 -6.63
C HIS A 74 0.26 5.35 -6.30
N HIS A 75 0.70 6.18 -7.25
CA HIS A 75 1.80 7.11 -7.03
C HIS A 75 1.44 8.17 -5.98
N ALA A 76 0.19 8.67 -5.99
CA ALA A 76 -0.28 9.65 -5.02
C ALA A 76 -0.23 9.13 -3.58
N GLU A 77 -0.53 7.84 -3.34
CA GLU A 77 -0.40 7.20 -2.02
C GLU A 77 1.04 7.18 -1.51
N LEU A 78 2.01 7.16 -2.40
CA LEU A 78 3.44 7.05 -2.08
C LEU A 78 4.17 8.40 -2.09
N ALA A 79 3.55 9.47 -2.62
CA ALA A 79 4.21 10.74 -2.89
C ALA A 79 4.81 11.42 -1.65
N SER A 80 4.32 11.11 -0.44
CA SER A 80 4.86 11.63 0.82
C SER A 80 6.07 10.85 1.36
N LEU A 81 6.37 9.66 0.81
CA LEU A 81 7.47 8.81 1.24
C LEU A 81 8.82 9.29 0.70
N PRO A 82 9.95 8.90 1.31
CA PRO A 82 11.28 8.96 0.70
C PRO A 82 11.33 8.20 -0.64
N GLU A 83 12.30 8.53 -1.48
CA GLU A 83 12.38 8.02 -2.85
C GLU A 83 12.65 6.51 -2.91
N ASP A 84 13.50 6.01 -2.02
CA ASP A 84 13.80 4.59 -1.84
C ASP A 84 12.57 3.76 -1.40
N GLU A 85 11.80 4.28 -0.46
CA GLU A 85 10.54 3.65 -0.05
C GLU A 85 9.50 3.68 -1.17
N GLN A 86 9.41 4.78 -1.94
CA GLN A 86 8.55 4.86 -3.10
C GLN A 86 8.83 3.73 -4.08
N GLU A 87 10.13 3.51 -4.43
CA GLU A 87 10.54 2.44 -5.35
C GLU A 87 10.20 1.06 -4.77
N TYR A 88 10.50 0.83 -3.49
CA TYR A 88 10.17 -0.43 -2.82
C TYR A 88 8.68 -0.78 -2.91
N TRP A 89 7.81 0.20 -2.59
CA TRP A 89 6.37 -0.03 -2.61
C TRP A 89 5.79 -0.14 -4.03
N MET A 90 6.32 0.64 -4.99
CA MET A 90 5.94 0.53 -6.40
C MET A 90 6.29 -0.84 -6.98
N ASP A 91 7.49 -1.35 -6.70
CA ASP A 91 7.91 -2.69 -7.13
C ASP A 91 6.97 -3.78 -6.65
N ARG A 92 6.57 -3.73 -5.38
CA ARG A 92 5.65 -4.71 -4.81
C ARG A 92 4.24 -4.59 -5.37
N ALA A 93 3.75 -3.37 -5.52
CA ALA A 93 2.42 -3.12 -6.05
C ALA A 93 2.31 -3.62 -7.50
N GLU A 94 3.33 -3.40 -8.31
CA GLU A 94 3.40 -3.85 -9.71
C GLU A 94 3.51 -5.37 -9.80
N LYS A 95 4.48 -5.99 -9.11
CA LYS A 95 4.70 -7.45 -9.13
C LYS A 95 3.51 -8.27 -8.62
N LEU A 96 2.80 -7.74 -7.64
CA LEU A 96 1.70 -8.44 -6.97
C LEU A 96 0.31 -7.92 -7.40
N ASN A 97 0.24 -7.04 -8.39
CA ASN A 97 -0.99 -6.44 -8.92
C ASN A 97 -1.89 -5.86 -7.80
N TRP A 98 -1.31 -5.10 -6.87
CA TRP A 98 -2.06 -4.53 -5.77
C TRP A 98 -3.00 -3.41 -6.23
N SER A 99 -4.19 -3.35 -5.66
CA SER A 99 -5.05 -2.18 -5.79
C SER A 99 -4.51 -1.01 -4.95
N LYS A 100 -4.88 0.22 -5.31
CA LYS A 100 -4.51 1.42 -4.53
C LYS A 100 -4.90 1.32 -3.05
N SER A 101 -6.08 0.75 -2.76
CA SER A 101 -6.57 0.59 -1.38
C SER A 101 -5.73 -0.41 -0.59
N PHE A 102 -5.31 -1.49 -1.23
CA PHE A 102 -4.43 -2.47 -0.61
C PHE A 102 -3.03 -1.89 -0.37
N LEU A 103 -2.45 -1.19 -1.36
CA LEU A 103 -1.18 -0.47 -1.20
C LEU A 103 -1.24 0.51 -0.02
N ARG A 104 -2.28 1.37 0.04
CA ARG A 104 -2.50 2.31 1.16
C ARG A 104 -2.50 1.60 2.51
N SER A 105 -3.21 0.46 2.62
CA SER A 105 -3.30 -0.28 3.88
C SER A 105 -1.93 -0.83 4.31
N ARG A 106 -1.12 -1.31 3.36
CA ARG A 106 0.22 -1.86 3.62
C ARG A 106 1.20 -0.78 4.05
N VAL A 107 1.22 0.37 3.36
CA VAL A 107 2.05 1.53 3.71
C VAL A 107 1.69 2.05 5.11
N ARG A 108 0.39 2.20 5.40
CA ARG A 108 -0.07 2.64 6.73
C ARG A 108 0.35 1.67 7.83
N ALA A 109 0.20 0.36 7.60
CA ALA A 109 0.60 -0.66 8.56
C ALA A 109 2.13 -0.67 8.81
N ALA A 110 2.94 -0.40 7.79
CA ALA A 110 4.40 -0.28 7.96
C ALA A 110 4.77 0.93 8.80
N ARG A 111 4.24 2.12 8.50
CA ARG A 111 4.48 3.34 9.29
C ARG A 111 4.07 3.18 10.75
N GLN A 112 2.91 2.58 11.00
CA GLN A 112 2.42 2.36 12.36
C GLN A 112 3.35 1.46 13.18
N ARG A 113 4.04 0.51 12.54
CA ARG A 113 5.06 -0.34 13.17
C ARG A 113 6.33 0.43 13.52
N GLU A 114 6.78 1.30 12.62
CA GLU A 114 7.94 2.17 12.87
C GLU A 114 7.70 3.15 14.03
N GLU A 115 6.51 3.77 14.07
CA GLU A 115 6.12 4.70 15.13
C GLU A 115 5.98 4.04 16.50
N THR A 116 5.57 2.78 16.57
CA THR A 116 5.34 2.05 17.82
C THR A 116 6.59 1.32 18.34
N GLY A 117 7.68 1.30 17.58
CA GLY A 117 8.89 0.54 17.93
C GLY A 117 8.66 -0.96 18.09
N GLN A 118 7.52 -1.46 17.63
CA GLN A 118 7.20 -2.87 17.65
C GLN A 118 8.02 -3.62 16.59
N GLU A 119 8.85 -4.53 17.06
CA GLU A 119 9.45 -5.55 16.19
C GLU A 119 8.37 -6.11 15.25
N ALA A 120 8.76 -6.38 14.01
CA ALA A 120 7.83 -6.77 12.94
C ALA A 120 7.08 -8.07 13.31
N THR A 121 6.02 -7.94 14.10
CA THR A 121 5.11 -9.06 14.34
C THR A 121 4.37 -9.38 13.04
N THR A 122 4.79 -10.42 12.36
CA THR A 122 4.06 -10.95 11.21
C THR A 122 2.80 -11.63 11.73
N ARG A 123 1.63 -11.03 11.43
CA ARG A 123 0.36 -11.68 11.79
C ARG A 123 0.19 -12.93 10.93
N MET A 124 0.47 -14.08 11.51
CA MET A 124 0.24 -15.39 10.89
C MET A 124 -1.11 -15.92 11.38
N HIS A 125 -1.96 -16.36 10.47
CA HIS A 125 -3.24 -16.99 10.79
C HIS A 125 -3.09 -18.51 10.64
N ILE A 126 -3.10 -19.23 11.76
CA ILE A 126 -3.04 -20.68 11.75
C ILE A 126 -4.44 -21.23 12.07
N GLN A 127 -5.03 -21.93 11.11
CA GLN A 127 -6.31 -22.60 11.28
C GLN A 127 -6.06 -24.11 11.47
N MET A 128 -6.40 -24.62 12.64
CA MET A 128 -6.21 -26.05 12.98
C MET A 128 -7.55 -26.70 13.29
N ASN A 129 -7.84 -27.80 12.61
CA ASN A 129 -8.97 -28.66 12.95
C ASN A 129 -8.52 -29.68 14.02
N LEU A 130 -8.92 -29.46 15.26
CA LEU A 130 -8.56 -30.32 16.39
C LEU A 130 -9.72 -31.20 16.76
N ALA A 131 -9.43 -32.53 16.96
CA ALA A 131 -10.35 -33.44 17.62
C ALA A 131 -10.62 -32.95 19.05
N GLN A 132 -11.83 -33.22 19.56
CA GLN A 132 -12.32 -32.63 20.82
C GLN A 132 -11.47 -33.04 22.05
N ASP A 133 -10.95 -34.28 22.06
CA ASP A 133 -10.04 -34.79 23.09
C ASP A 133 -8.67 -34.10 23.05
N ARG A 134 -8.12 -33.80 21.87
CA ARG A 134 -6.87 -33.05 21.71
C ARG A 134 -7.02 -31.61 22.19
N ARG A 135 -8.12 -30.96 21.85
CA ARG A 135 -8.42 -29.59 22.33
C ARG A 135 -8.51 -29.55 23.86
N ARG A 136 -9.16 -30.55 24.48
CA ARG A 136 -9.26 -30.64 25.95
C ARG A 136 -7.87 -30.79 26.60
N ARG A 137 -7.04 -31.67 26.06
CA ARG A 137 -5.67 -31.85 26.57
C ARG A 137 -4.84 -30.59 26.50
N TRP A 138 -4.92 -29.88 25.39
CA TRP A 138 -4.19 -28.60 25.21
C TRP A 138 -4.70 -27.49 26.14
N ALA A 139 -6.00 -27.41 26.33
CA ALA A 139 -6.61 -26.47 27.27
C ALA A 139 -6.20 -26.75 28.72
N ALA A 140 -6.15 -28.01 29.11
CA ALA A 140 -5.67 -28.45 30.44
C ALA A 140 -4.19 -28.13 30.65
N ALA A 141 -3.35 -28.34 29.62
CA ALA A 141 -1.92 -28.01 29.67
C ALA A 141 -1.68 -26.50 29.77
N ALA A 142 -2.41 -25.70 29.00
CA ALA A 142 -2.34 -24.24 29.06
C ALA A 142 -2.76 -23.71 30.46
N SER A 143 -3.87 -24.28 31.01
CA SER A 143 -4.34 -23.93 32.35
C SER A 143 -3.32 -24.31 33.44
N ALA A 144 -2.67 -25.45 33.32
CA ALA A 144 -1.61 -25.89 34.25
C ALA A 144 -0.35 -24.98 34.17
N ALA A 145 -0.11 -24.36 33.03
CA ALA A 145 0.97 -23.38 32.82
C ALA A 145 0.54 -21.93 33.15
N GLU A 146 -0.66 -21.72 33.68
CA GLU A 146 -1.24 -20.40 33.97
C GLU A 146 -1.30 -19.47 32.76
N GLN A 147 -1.50 -20.02 31.56
CA GLN A 147 -1.56 -19.31 30.29
C GLN A 147 -2.89 -19.55 29.57
N ASP A 148 -3.27 -18.62 28.67
CA ASP A 148 -4.32 -18.90 27.72
C ASP A 148 -3.83 -19.88 26.62
N LEU A 149 -4.78 -20.56 25.97
CA LEU A 149 -4.45 -21.57 24.96
C LEU A 149 -3.64 -21.03 23.77
N PRO A 150 -3.92 -19.83 23.19
CA PRO A 150 -3.10 -19.26 22.15
C PRO A 150 -1.65 -18.97 22.58
N THR A 151 -1.45 -18.37 23.74
CA THR A 151 -0.11 -18.05 24.29
C THR A 151 0.68 -19.32 24.57
N TRP A 152 0.05 -20.31 25.21
CA TRP A 152 0.68 -21.61 25.45
C TRP A 152 1.06 -22.32 24.14
N ALA A 153 0.19 -22.30 23.12
CA ALA A 153 0.47 -22.93 21.83
C ALA A 153 1.64 -22.25 21.10
N MET A 154 1.76 -20.91 21.18
CA MET A 154 2.92 -20.19 20.64
C MET A 154 4.21 -20.58 21.32
N SER A 155 4.23 -20.63 22.66
CA SER A 155 5.41 -21.06 23.43
C SER A 155 5.86 -22.48 23.03
N MET A 156 4.92 -23.40 22.87
CA MET A 156 5.24 -24.78 22.46
C MET A 156 5.81 -24.85 21.04
N LEU A 157 5.33 -24.00 20.12
CA LEU A 157 5.85 -23.92 18.76
C LEU A 157 7.25 -23.29 18.73
N ASP A 158 7.50 -22.28 19.56
CA ASP A 158 8.82 -21.64 19.69
C ASP A 158 9.85 -22.62 20.25
N ASP A 159 9.50 -23.37 21.29
CA ASP A 159 10.35 -24.42 21.88
C ASP A 159 10.67 -25.54 20.87
N ALA A 160 9.66 -25.98 20.12
CA ALA A 160 9.84 -26.96 19.07
C ALA A 160 10.75 -26.47 17.94
N ALA A 161 10.57 -25.20 17.51
CA ALA A 161 11.40 -24.58 16.50
C ALA A 161 12.86 -24.46 16.98
N ALA A 162 13.08 -24.00 18.21
CA ALA A 162 14.41 -23.92 18.81
C ALA A 162 15.12 -25.28 18.87
N SER A 163 14.40 -26.34 19.23
CA SER A 163 14.98 -27.69 19.29
C SER A 163 15.41 -28.22 17.92
N VAL A 164 14.66 -27.91 16.86
CA VAL A 164 14.99 -28.31 15.47
C VAL A 164 16.17 -27.51 14.89
N LEU A 165 16.30 -26.23 15.25
CA LEU A 165 17.38 -25.37 14.76
C LEU A 165 18.72 -25.60 15.46
N GLN A 166 18.72 -26.29 16.61
CA GLN A 166 19.92 -26.62 17.37
C GLN A 166 20.44 -28.07 17.08
N ALA A 167 19.71 -28.84 16.31
CA ALA A 167 20.04 -30.20 15.91
C ALA A 167 20.80 -30.23 14.58
#